data_c28e75b9394a2f5271463fd09a8b720f
#
_entry.id   c28e75b9394a2f5271463fd09a8b720f
#
_cell.length_a   1.000
_cell.length_b   1.000
_cell.length_c   1.000
_cell.angle_alpha   90.00
_cell.angle_beta   90.00
_cell.angle_gamma   90.00
#
_symmetry.space_group_name_H-M   'P 1'
#
loop_
_entity.id
_entity.type
_entity.pdbx_description
1 polymer ?
#
loop_
_entity_poly.entity_id
_entity_poly.type
_entity_poly.pdbx_seq_one_letter_code
_entity_poly.pdbx_strand_id
1 'polypeptide(L)'
;MNNQIRLLEDVGVKVTRNAPGDFTFQADEVNMENVQSDEFLARCTKLRGSVMLIGPMIARFGRAMVAKPGGDKIGRRRLDTHFLGIQKLGAKFDYDIRRGVYDIHAGRLCGTYMLLDEASVTGTANIIMASVLAMGTTTIYNAACEPYIQQLCHLLNRMGANISGIASNLLTI
;
A
#
# COMPACT_ATOMS: atom_id res chain seq x y z
N MET A 1 16.38 -3.78 0.39
CA MET A 1 15.88 -4.00 -0.98
C MET A 1 15.59 -5.48 -1.27
N ASN A 2 16.50 -6.41 -1.06
CA ASN A 2 16.27 -7.84 -1.35
C ASN A 2 15.04 -8.47 -0.65
N ASN A 3 14.75 -8.09 0.59
CA ASN A 3 13.59 -8.62 1.32
C ASN A 3 12.25 -8.12 0.75
N GLN A 4 12.19 -6.88 0.23
CA GLN A 4 10.99 -6.37 -0.42
C GLN A 4 10.76 -7.07 -1.77
N ILE A 5 11.83 -7.32 -2.53
CA ILE A 5 11.74 -8.07 -3.79
C ILE A 5 11.19 -9.47 -3.53
N ARG A 6 11.71 -10.18 -2.53
CA ARG A 6 11.19 -11.50 -2.15
C ARG A 6 9.71 -11.49 -1.77
N LEU A 7 9.24 -10.47 -1.04
CA LEU A 7 7.81 -10.34 -0.76
C LEU A 7 6.98 -10.15 -2.03
N LEU A 8 7.50 -9.42 -3.02
CA LEU A 8 6.83 -9.26 -4.31
C LEU A 8 6.79 -10.58 -5.09
N GLU A 9 7.90 -11.33 -5.09
CA GLU A 9 7.97 -12.68 -5.71
C GLU A 9 6.99 -13.65 -5.03
N ASP A 10 6.88 -13.61 -3.71
CA ASP A 10 5.94 -14.45 -2.94
C ASP A 10 4.48 -14.18 -3.34
N VAL A 11 4.11 -12.94 -3.65
CA VAL A 11 2.77 -12.61 -4.12
C VAL A 11 2.58 -12.84 -5.63
N GLY A 12 3.57 -13.39 -6.33
CA GLY A 12 3.47 -13.77 -7.74
C GLY A 12 4.01 -12.72 -8.72
N VAL A 13 4.65 -11.65 -8.24
CA VAL A 13 5.31 -10.69 -9.13
C VAL A 13 6.55 -11.33 -9.74
N LYS A 14 6.61 -11.38 -11.07
CA LYS A 14 7.79 -11.81 -11.78
C LYS A 14 8.85 -10.72 -11.75
N VAL A 15 10.00 -11.04 -11.19
CA VAL A 15 11.12 -10.09 -11.07
C VAL A 15 12.28 -10.56 -11.93
N THR A 16 12.68 -9.73 -12.89
CA THR A 16 13.84 -9.98 -13.75
C THR A 16 14.93 -8.99 -13.39
N ARG A 17 16.11 -9.49 -13.06
CA ARG A 17 17.28 -8.66 -12.82
C ARG A 17 18.04 -8.46 -14.11
N ASN A 18 18.03 -7.25 -14.65
CA ASN A 18 18.70 -6.91 -15.91
C ASN A 18 20.18 -6.60 -15.70
N ALA A 19 20.50 -5.86 -14.62
CA ALA A 19 21.86 -5.47 -14.23
C ALA A 19 21.91 -5.17 -12.72
N PRO A 20 23.07 -4.90 -12.13
CA PRO A 20 23.16 -4.42 -10.76
C PRO A 20 22.35 -3.13 -10.57
N GLY A 21 21.28 -3.22 -9.73
CA GLY A 21 20.37 -2.10 -9.46
C GLY A 21 19.27 -1.89 -10.50
N ASP A 22 19.22 -2.68 -11.57
CA ASP A 22 18.22 -2.62 -12.63
C ASP A 22 17.32 -3.88 -12.60
N PHE A 23 16.02 -3.67 -12.42
CA PHE A 23 15.02 -4.72 -12.31
C PHE A 23 13.79 -4.40 -13.14
N THR A 24 13.23 -5.44 -13.76
CA THR A 24 11.90 -5.40 -14.36
C THR A 24 10.91 -6.15 -13.47
N PHE A 25 9.78 -5.52 -13.17
CA PHE A 25 8.69 -6.10 -12.38
C PHE A 25 7.47 -6.28 -13.28
N GLN A 26 6.90 -7.48 -13.25
CA GLN A 26 5.66 -7.80 -13.96
C GLN A 26 4.68 -8.43 -12.97
N ALA A 27 3.54 -7.78 -12.77
CA ALA A 27 2.53 -8.14 -11.76
C ALA A 27 1.15 -8.32 -12.41
N ASP A 28 1.07 -9.15 -13.46
CA ASP A 28 -0.18 -9.40 -14.19
C ASP A 28 -1.14 -10.20 -13.32
N GLU A 29 -0.62 -11.21 -12.63
CA GLU A 29 -1.35 -12.09 -11.74
C GLU A 29 -0.74 -12.05 -10.33
N VAL A 30 -1.59 -12.15 -9.31
CA VAL A 30 -1.18 -12.23 -7.91
C VAL A 30 -1.70 -13.55 -7.34
N ASN A 31 -0.81 -14.28 -6.69
CA ASN A 31 -1.16 -15.51 -6.00
C ASN A 31 -1.73 -15.21 -4.61
N MET A 32 -3.06 -15.11 -4.53
CA MET A 32 -3.76 -14.82 -3.26
C MET A 32 -3.68 -15.98 -2.26
N GLU A 33 -3.41 -17.21 -2.68
CA GLU A 33 -3.18 -18.33 -1.77
C GLU A 33 -1.85 -18.15 -1.03
N ASN A 34 -0.81 -17.76 -1.73
CA ASN A 34 0.49 -17.48 -1.12
C ASN A 34 0.43 -16.33 -0.11
N VAL A 35 -0.38 -15.30 -0.38
CA VAL A 35 -0.56 -14.16 0.54
C VAL A 35 -1.14 -14.59 1.90
N GLN A 36 -1.86 -15.71 1.94
CA GLN A 36 -2.42 -16.28 3.15
C GLN A 36 -1.47 -17.27 3.85
N SER A 37 -0.37 -17.64 3.20
CA SER A 37 0.57 -18.63 3.73
C SER A 37 1.30 -18.11 4.98
N ASP A 38 1.57 -19.01 5.90
CA ASP A 38 2.32 -18.66 7.11
C ASP A 38 3.75 -18.20 6.81
N GLU A 39 4.32 -18.68 5.71
CA GLU A 39 5.65 -18.27 5.24
C GLU A 39 5.67 -16.80 4.79
N PHE A 40 4.71 -16.39 3.96
CA PHE A 40 4.55 -14.99 3.55
C PHE A 40 4.31 -14.08 4.75
N LEU A 41 3.38 -14.46 5.63
CA LEU A 41 3.06 -13.70 6.83
C LEU A 41 4.26 -13.56 7.77
N ALA A 42 5.04 -14.62 7.95
CA ALA A 42 6.29 -14.58 8.73
C ALA A 42 7.35 -13.65 8.10
N ARG A 43 7.40 -13.51 6.78
CA ARG A 43 8.26 -12.50 6.11
C ARG A 43 7.74 -11.09 6.32
N CYS A 44 6.43 -10.88 6.27
CA CYS A 44 5.81 -9.59 6.57
C CYS A 44 6.20 -9.09 7.98
N THR A 45 6.26 -9.97 8.99
CA THR A 45 6.67 -9.57 10.35
C THR A 45 8.11 -9.07 10.43
N LYS A 46 8.98 -9.45 9.50
CA LYS A 46 10.39 -9.05 9.47
C LYS A 46 10.65 -7.76 8.72
N LEU A 47 9.66 -7.27 7.97
CA LEU A 47 9.83 -6.12 7.09
C LEU A 47 8.65 -5.15 7.22
N ARG A 48 8.91 -3.97 7.78
CA ARG A 48 7.87 -2.94 7.89
C ARG A 48 7.30 -2.51 6.52
N GLY A 49 8.11 -2.54 5.47
CA GLY A 49 7.69 -2.23 4.11
C GLY A 49 6.58 -3.15 3.56
N SER A 50 6.30 -4.29 4.22
CA SER A 50 5.18 -5.17 3.84
C SER A 50 3.83 -4.45 3.86
N VAL A 51 3.65 -3.46 4.73
CA VAL A 51 2.42 -2.66 4.79
C VAL A 51 2.12 -1.94 3.48
N MET A 52 3.14 -1.64 2.67
CA MET A 52 2.98 -0.95 1.38
C MET A 52 2.28 -1.81 0.31
N LEU A 53 2.13 -3.11 0.54
CA LEU A 53 1.37 -4.00 -0.34
C LEU A 53 -0.14 -3.80 -0.21
N ILE A 54 -0.63 -3.23 0.90
CA ILE A 54 -2.08 -3.11 1.17
C ILE A 54 -2.77 -2.28 0.08
N GLY A 55 -2.28 -1.07 -0.20
CA GLY A 55 -2.89 -0.16 -1.18
C GLY A 55 -3.08 -0.79 -2.56
N PRO A 56 -2.01 -1.24 -3.22
CA PRO A 56 -2.12 -1.85 -4.55
C PRO A 56 -2.89 -3.16 -4.55
N MET A 57 -2.81 -3.99 -3.50
CA MET A 57 -3.54 -5.25 -3.44
C MET A 57 -5.03 -5.03 -3.29
N ILE A 58 -5.46 -4.15 -2.37
CA ILE A 58 -6.88 -3.89 -2.17
C ILE A 58 -7.49 -3.20 -3.40
N ALA A 59 -6.75 -2.32 -4.07
CA ALA A 59 -7.21 -1.64 -5.27
C ALA A 59 -7.40 -2.57 -6.46
N ARG A 60 -6.49 -3.53 -6.66
CA ARG A 60 -6.49 -4.41 -7.83
C ARG A 60 -7.28 -5.70 -7.62
N PHE A 61 -7.22 -6.25 -6.42
CA PHE A 61 -7.74 -7.59 -6.14
C PHE A 61 -8.84 -7.62 -5.08
N GLY A 62 -9.18 -6.47 -4.50
CA GLY A 62 -10.23 -6.35 -3.48
C GLY A 62 -9.88 -6.99 -2.14
N ARG A 63 -8.68 -7.54 -1.99
CA ARG A 63 -8.22 -8.17 -0.75
C ARG A 63 -6.72 -7.97 -0.54
N ALA A 64 -6.34 -7.78 0.71
CA ALA A 64 -4.95 -7.78 1.15
C ALA A 64 -4.85 -8.45 2.52
N MET A 65 -3.79 -9.22 2.74
CA MET A 65 -3.46 -9.74 4.06
C MET A 65 -2.05 -9.31 4.43
N VAL A 66 -1.88 -8.85 5.66
CA VAL A 66 -0.56 -8.47 6.17
C VAL A 66 -0.47 -8.81 7.65
N ALA A 67 0.60 -9.48 8.03
CA ALA A 67 0.91 -9.67 9.43
C ALA A 67 1.32 -8.32 10.06
N LYS A 68 1.09 -8.17 11.37
CA LYS A 68 1.57 -6.99 12.10
C LYS A 68 3.06 -6.78 11.78
N PRO A 69 3.39 -5.71 11.04
CA PRO A 69 4.76 -5.55 10.54
C PRO A 69 5.73 -5.29 11.68
N GLY A 70 6.84 -5.97 11.64
CA GLY A 70 7.98 -5.76 12.53
C GLY A 70 8.95 -4.73 11.95
N GLY A 71 10.23 -5.02 12.02
CA GLY A 71 11.33 -4.18 11.57
C GLY A 71 12.12 -3.57 12.73
N ASP A 72 12.94 -2.57 12.44
CA ASP A 72 13.85 -1.96 13.40
C ASP A 72 13.10 -1.37 14.61
N LYS A 73 13.62 -1.62 15.81
CA LYS A 73 13.07 -1.14 17.08
C LYS A 73 13.44 0.33 17.33
N ILE A 74 13.01 1.23 16.46
CA ILE A 74 13.28 2.69 16.55
C ILE A 74 12.11 3.49 17.12
N GLY A 75 11.29 2.84 17.96
CA GLY A 75 10.13 3.46 18.60
C GLY A 75 8.78 2.98 18.05
N ARG A 76 7.72 3.48 18.67
CA ARG A 76 6.34 3.15 18.28
C ARG A 76 5.99 3.87 16.98
N ARG A 77 5.68 3.10 15.95
CA ARG A 77 5.21 3.61 14.65
C ARG A 77 3.78 3.15 14.42
N ARG A 78 2.88 4.09 14.37
CA ARG A 78 1.46 3.83 14.14
C ARG A 78 1.22 3.37 12.69
N LEU A 79 0.17 2.58 12.51
CA LEU A 79 -0.36 2.17 11.20
C LEU A 79 -1.78 2.73 10.98
N ASP A 80 -2.27 3.50 11.95
CA ASP A 80 -3.66 3.97 11.95
C ASP A 80 -3.98 4.77 10.70
N THR A 81 -3.07 5.66 10.27
CA THR A 81 -3.25 6.46 9.05
C THR A 81 -3.47 5.59 7.81
N HIS A 82 -2.72 4.47 7.68
CA HIS A 82 -2.94 3.52 6.58
C HIS A 82 -4.36 2.94 6.63
N PHE A 83 -4.75 2.42 7.79
CA PHE A 83 -6.01 1.71 7.95
C PHE A 83 -7.20 2.65 7.84
N LEU A 84 -7.16 3.80 8.53
CA LEU A 84 -8.23 4.80 8.50
C LEU A 84 -8.46 5.33 7.08
N GLY A 85 -7.39 5.62 6.34
CA GLY A 85 -7.51 6.11 4.97
C GLY A 85 -8.13 5.07 4.03
N ILE A 86 -7.68 3.82 4.09
CA ILE A 86 -8.20 2.74 3.25
C ILE A 86 -9.63 2.38 3.68
N GLN A 87 -9.95 2.44 4.97
CA GLN A 87 -11.30 2.24 5.47
C GLN A 87 -12.27 3.32 4.96
N LYS A 88 -11.83 4.59 4.89
CA LYS A 88 -12.62 5.68 4.31
C LYS A 88 -12.92 5.48 2.82
N LEU A 89 -12.06 4.77 2.10
CA LEU A 89 -12.31 4.35 0.72
C LEU A 89 -13.32 3.19 0.61
N GLY A 90 -13.77 2.60 1.73
CA GLY A 90 -14.78 1.56 1.78
C GLY A 90 -14.27 0.15 2.09
N ALA A 91 -13.00 -0.01 2.43
CA ALA A 91 -12.47 -1.30 2.85
C ALA A 91 -12.89 -1.65 4.29
N LYS A 92 -13.01 -2.94 4.55
CA LYS A 92 -13.27 -3.54 5.87
C LYS A 92 -12.01 -4.22 6.37
N PHE A 93 -11.83 -4.23 7.68
CA PHE A 93 -10.66 -4.79 8.35
C PHE A 93 -11.11 -5.79 9.40
N ASP A 94 -10.59 -7.00 9.28
CA ASP A 94 -10.67 -8.02 10.30
C ASP A 94 -9.26 -8.27 10.86
N TYR A 95 -9.16 -8.48 12.17
CA TYR A 95 -7.89 -8.75 12.82
C TYR A 95 -7.91 -10.10 13.52
N ASP A 96 -7.15 -11.05 13.01
CA ASP A 96 -6.93 -12.32 13.67
C ASP A 96 -5.88 -12.13 14.78
N ILE A 97 -6.37 -12.07 16.02
CA ILE A 97 -5.54 -11.88 17.21
C ILE A 97 -4.55 -13.05 17.39
N ARG A 98 -4.95 -14.28 17.03
CA ARG A 98 -4.13 -15.48 17.24
C ARG A 98 -2.94 -15.49 16.28
N ARG A 99 -3.18 -15.14 15.02
CA ARG A 99 -2.14 -15.07 13.98
C ARG A 99 -1.43 -13.72 13.93
N GLY A 100 -1.98 -12.67 14.56
CA GLY A 100 -1.47 -11.31 14.46
C GLY A 100 -1.57 -10.74 13.04
N VAL A 101 -2.64 -11.07 12.31
CA VAL A 101 -2.84 -10.76 10.89
C VAL A 101 -4.02 -9.83 10.70
N TYR A 102 -3.84 -8.81 9.87
CA TYR A 102 -4.92 -7.99 9.32
C TYR A 102 -5.39 -8.61 8.00
N ASP A 103 -6.67 -8.97 7.91
CA ASP A 103 -7.36 -9.33 6.68
C ASP A 103 -8.20 -8.14 6.24
N ILE A 104 -7.91 -7.62 5.07
CA ILE A 104 -8.48 -6.38 4.55
C ILE A 104 -9.20 -6.71 3.25
N HIS A 105 -10.46 -6.33 3.14
CA HIS A 105 -11.25 -6.61 1.96
C HIS A 105 -12.16 -5.45 1.58
N ALA A 106 -12.41 -5.30 0.29
CA ALA A 106 -13.35 -4.35 -0.28
C ALA A 106 -14.02 -4.94 -1.51
N GLY A 107 -15.28 -4.68 -1.69
CA GLY A 107 -15.94 -4.96 -2.96
C GLY A 107 -15.52 -3.94 -4.02
N ARG A 108 -15.73 -2.66 -3.75
CA ARG A 108 -15.36 -1.56 -4.63
C ARG A 108 -14.90 -0.37 -3.78
N LEU A 109 -13.75 0.16 -4.08
CA LEU A 109 -13.27 1.38 -3.44
C LEU A 109 -13.96 2.60 -4.06
N CYS A 110 -14.34 3.55 -3.21
CA CYS A 110 -15.00 4.79 -3.62
C CYS A 110 -14.21 5.99 -3.11
N GLY A 111 -14.03 6.97 -4.00
CA GLY A 111 -13.40 8.23 -3.66
C GLY A 111 -14.13 8.97 -2.56
N THR A 112 -13.39 9.68 -1.73
CA THR A 112 -13.93 10.40 -0.58
C THR A 112 -13.00 11.55 -0.18
N TYR A 113 -13.54 12.50 0.57
CA TYR A 113 -12.71 13.49 1.25
C TYR A 113 -12.17 12.93 2.58
N MET A 114 -10.88 13.10 2.81
CA MET A 114 -10.27 12.69 4.08
C MET A 114 -9.24 13.70 4.59
N LEU A 115 -9.29 13.96 5.90
CA LEU A 115 -8.24 14.61 6.65
C LEU A 115 -7.41 13.53 7.34
N LEU A 116 -6.10 13.49 7.10
CA LEU A 116 -5.20 12.59 7.81
C LEU A 116 -4.82 13.17 9.17
N ASP A 117 -4.78 12.33 10.19
CA ASP A 117 -4.40 12.68 11.56
C ASP A 117 -2.91 13.05 11.70
N GLU A 118 -2.09 12.53 10.78
CA GLU A 118 -0.68 12.88 10.65
C GLU A 118 -0.26 12.88 9.17
N ALA A 119 0.73 13.68 8.81
CA ALA A 119 1.35 13.66 7.48
C ALA A 119 2.27 12.42 7.33
N SER A 120 1.68 11.23 7.41
CA SER A 120 2.40 9.98 7.29
C SER A 120 2.80 9.71 5.85
N VAL A 121 4.08 9.61 5.57
CA VAL A 121 4.61 9.34 4.22
C VAL A 121 4.09 8.02 3.66
N THR A 122 4.30 6.93 4.40
CA THR A 122 3.87 5.60 3.95
C THR A 122 2.35 5.43 3.98
N GLY A 123 1.66 6.09 4.91
CA GLY A 123 0.20 6.16 4.96
C GLY A 123 -0.35 6.86 3.72
N THR A 124 0.17 8.06 3.41
CA THR A 124 -0.20 8.82 2.21
C THR A 124 0.04 8.01 0.93
N ALA A 125 1.24 7.40 0.78
CA ALA A 125 1.55 6.59 -0.39
C ALA A 125 0.59 5.41 -0.56
N ASN A 126 0.25 4.72 0.52
CA ASN A 126 -0.66 3.58 0.49
C ASN A 126 -2.08 4.00 0.09
N ILE A 127 -2.56 5.12 0.64
CA ILE A 127 -3.87 5.69 0.29
C ILE A 127 -3.90 6.13 -1.18
N ILE A 128 -2.85 6.81 -1.68
CA ILE A 128 -2.72 7.18 -3.09
C ILE A 128 -2.85 5.94 -3.98
N MET A 129 -2.06 4.89 -3.71
CA MET A 129 -2.08 3.65 -4.49
C MET A 129 -3.43 2.92 -4.45
N ALA A 130 -4.19 3.06 -3.37
CA ALA A 130 -5.56 2.55 -3.30
C ALA A 130 -6.54 3.43 -4.08
N SER A 131 -6.37 4.75 -4.02
CA SER A 131 -7.31 5.72 -4.60
C SER A 131 -7.29 5.78 -6.12
N VAL A 132 -6.15 5.52 -6.77
CA VAL A 132 -6.03 5.63 -8.24
C VAL A 132 -6.91 4.66 -9.02
N LEU A 133 -7.43 3.61 -8.38
CA LEU A 133 -8.41 2.69 -8.96
C LEU A 133 -9.79 2.77 -8.28
N ALA A 134 -9.99 3.71 -7.36
CA ALA A 134 -11.29 3.93 -6.72
C ALA A 134 -12.25 4.65 -7.67
N MET A 135 -13.53 4.48 -7.44
CA MET A 135 -14.57 5.21 -8.16
C MET A 135 -14.74 6.63 -7.64
N GLY A 136 -14.83 7.57 -8.55
CA GLY A 136 -15.03 8.99 -8.21
C GLY A 136 -13.72 9.66 -7.82
N THR A 137 -13.79 10.71 -7.02
CA THR A 137 -12.65 11.55 -6.67
C THR A 137 -12.29 11.36 -5.20
N THR A 138 -11.01 11.18 -4.92
CA THR A 138 -10.46 11.19 -3.56
C THR A 138 -9.72 12.48 -3.30
N THR A 139 -10.06 13.18 -2.22
CA THR A 139 -9.31 14.34 -1.75
C THR A 139 -8.64 14.03 -0.41
N ILE A 140 -7.32 14.15 -0.35
CA ILE A 140 -6.53 13.90 0.85
C ILE A 140 -5.98 15.23 1.35
N TYR A 141 -6.42 15.67 2.52
CA TYR A 141 -5.86 16.82 3.23
C TYR A 141 -4.90 16.34 4.32
N ASN A 142 -3.86 17.14 4.58
CA ASN A 142 -2.72 16.78 5.40
C ASN A 142 -1.92 15.57 4.88
N ALA A 143 -1.88 15.44 3.54
CA ALA A 143 -1.03 14.47 2.87
C ALA A 143 0.45 14.80 3.08
N ALA A 144 1.29 13.77 3.15
CA ALA A 144 2.74 13.94 3.05
C ALA A 144 3.09 14.45 1.64
N CYS A 145 4.10 15.34 1.53
CA CYS A 145 4.47 15.97 0.27
C CYS A 145 5.99 15.90 -0.05
N GLU A 146 6.69 15.00 0.61
CA GLU A 146 8.11 14.75 0.39
C GLU A 146 8.41 14.30 -1.05
N PRO A 147 9.65 14.48 -1.52
CA PRO A 147 10.03 14.17 -2.92
C PRO A 147 9.62 12.78 -3.40
N TYR A 148 9.67 11.76 -2.56
CA TYR A 148 9.28 10.40 -2.96
C TYR A 148 7.76 10.22 -3.10
N ILE A 149 6.92 11.01 -2.39
CA ILE A 149 5.47 11.05 -2.65
C ILE A 149 5.20 11.73 -3.99
N GLN A 150 5.91 12.83 -4.29
CA GLN A 150 5.82 13.49 -5.57
C GLN A 150 6.21 12.56 -6.72
N GLN A 151 7.32 11.81 -6.56
CA GLN A 151 7.76 10.81 -7.54
C GLN A 151 6.71 9.72 -7.76
N LEU A 152 6.08 9.22 -6.68
CA LEU A 152 5.00 8.24 -6.78
C LEU A 152 3.81 8.82 -7.57
N CYS A 153 3.36 10.03 -7.24
CA CYS A 153 2.26 10.70 -7.96
C CYS A 153 2.59 10.87 -9.45
N HIS A 154 3.80 11.34 -9.77
CA HIS A 154 4.22 11.48 -11.16
C HIS A 154 4.32 10.15 -11.90
N LEU A 155 4.78 9.08 -11.23
CA LEU A 155 4.78 7.72 -11.79
C LEU A 155 3.36 7.28 -12.12
N LEU A 156 2.45 7.39 -11.16
CA LEU A 156 1.05 6.98 -11.34
C LEU A 156 0.35 7.81 -12.44
N ASN A 157 0.61 9.12 -12.52
CA ASN A 157 0.09 9.95 -13.61
C ASN A 157 0.61 9.50 -14.98
N ARG A 158 1.88 9.09 -15.09
CA ARG A 158 2.41 8.50 -16.34
C ARG A 158 1.78 7.14 -16.67
N MET A 159 1.25 6.42 -15.66
CA MET A 159 0.50 5.18 -15.84
C MET A 159 -0.99 5.42 -16.14
N GLY A 160 -1.43 6.68 -16.21
CA GLY A 160 -2.81 7.04 -16.58
C GLY A 160 -3.70 7.51 -15.42
N ALA A 161 -3.16 7.66 -14.22
CA ALA A 161 -3.89 8.29 -13.13
C ALA A 161 -4.02 9.81 -13.33
N ASN A 162 -4.93 10.44 -12.61
CA ASN A 162 -5.15 11.88 -12.64
C ASN A 162 -4.98 12.46 -11.23
N ILE A 163 -3.73 12.69 -10.84
CA ILE A 163 -3.39 13.22 -9.52
C ILE A 163 -2.96 14.67 -9.66
N SER A 164 -3.60 15.56 -8.93
CA SER A 164 -3.29 16.99 -8.83
C SER A 164 -2.97 17.40 -7.39
N GLY A 165 -2.44 18.62 -7.20
CA GLY A 165 -1.97 19.10 -5.89
C GLY A 165 -0.61 18.52 -5.47
N ILE A 166 0.14 17.92 -6.39
CA ILE A 166 1.47 17.33 -6.11
C ILE A 166 2.41 18.40 -5.54
N ALA A 167 3.22 18.01 -4.57
CA ALA A 167 4.07 18.89 -3.77
C ALA A 167 3.33 19.78 -2.75
N SER A 168 2.05 19.55 -2.54
CA SER A 168 1.28 20.17 -1.46
C SER A 168 0.71 19.13 -0.50
N ASN A 169 0.16 19.61 0.61
CA ASN A 169 -0.53 18.74 1.58
C ASN A 169 -2.00 18.48 1.23
N LEU A 170 -2.45 18.90 0.05
CA LEU A 170 -3.81 18.69 -0.46
C LEU A 170 -3.71 18.01 -1.83
N LEU A 171 -3.98 16.72 -1.86
CA LEU A 171 -3.97 15.91 -3.07
C LEU A 171 -5.40 15.62 -3.53
N THR A 172 -5.62 15.64 -4.83
CA THR A 172 -6.86 15.19 -5.48
C THR A 172 -6.50 14.11 -6.50
N ILE A 173 -7.19 12.98 -6.44
CA ILE A 173 -6.93 11.76 -7.20
C ILE A 173 -8.20 11.32 -7.90
#